data_ec8d4b0a7c3fd0f5aa571ae15a588768
#
_entry.id   ec8d4b0a7c3fd0f5aa571ae15a588768
#
_cell.length_a   1.000
_cell.length_b   1.000
_cell.length_c   1.000
_cell.angle_alpha   90.00
_cell.angle_beta   90.00
_cell.angle_gamma   90.00
#
_symmetry.space_group_name_H-M   'P 1'
#
loop_
_entity.id
_entity.type
_entity.pdbx_description
1 polymer ?
#
loop_
_entity_poly.entity_id
_entity_poly.type
_entity_poly.pdbx_seq_one_letter_code
_entity_poly.pdbx_strand_id
1 'polypeptide(L)'
;EIQSGIKVGLISDAGTPSISDPGYLIVKMCIDNNIDVECLPGPTALIPALAISGLPSERFTFEGFLPVKKGRKTRLQELSLEKRTMIFYESPYKLYKTLKDFYDFFGPDREISISKELTKIFENTKRGKIKDFLDSYENKKLKGEFVIVVKGLK
;
A
#
# COMPACT_ATOMS: atom_id res chain seq x y z
N GLU A 1 32.70 0.11 6.40
CA GLU A 1 32.74 -1.35 6.17
C GLU A 1 32.44 -1.68 4.71
N ILE A 2 31.31 -1.22 4.10
CA ILE A 2 30.99 -1.50 2.70
C ILE A 2 32.12 -1.04 1.77
N GLN A 3 32.68 0.15 1.97
CA GLN A 3 33.80 0.68 1.20
C GLN A 3 35.10 -0.14 1.34
N SER A 4 35.21 -0.97 2.36
CA SER A 4 36.34 -1.89 2.51
C SER A 4 36.12 -3.23 1.79
N GLY A 5 35.10 -3.36 0.99
CA GLY A 5 34.80 -4.57 0.20
C GLY A 5 33.95 -5.62 0.92
N ILE A 6 33.43 -5.31 2.10
CA ILE A 6 32.53 -6.22 2.83
C ILE A 6 31.17 -6.22 2.15
N LYS A 7 30.64 -7.41 1.83
CA LYS A 7 29.27 -7.58 1.34
C LYS A 7 28.27 -7.43 2.49
N VAL A 8 27.26 -6.60 2.31
CA VAL A 8 26.23 -6.32 3.32
C VAL A 8 24.87 -6.66 2.74
N GLY A 9 24.05 -7.39 3.50
CA GLY A 9 22.66 -7.67 3.17
C GLY A 9 21.71 -6.74 3.92
N LEU A 10 20.78 -6.09 3.19
CA LEU A 10 19.65 -5.36 3.78
C LEU A 10 18.42 -6.28 3.78
N ILE A 11 17.84 -6.47 4.95
CA ILE A 11 16.63 -7.27 5.13
C ILE A 11 15.54 -6.44 5.82
N SER A 12 14.28 -6.84 5.65
CA SER A 12 13.11 -6.29 6.35
C SER A 12 12.36 -7.41 7.08
N ASP A 13 11.48 -7.06 8.00
CA ASP A 13 10.66 -8.05 8.73
C ASP A 13 9.69 -8.79 7.82
N ALA A 14 9.18 -8.11 6.79
CA ALA A 14 8.30 -8.70 5.80
C ALA A 14 8.34 -7.91 4.48
N GLY A 15 8.33 -8.62 3.35
CA GLY A 15 8.34 -8.00 2.04
C GLY A 15 9.73 -7.58 1.54
N THR A 16 9.74 -6.74 0.51
CA THR A 16 10.97 -6.23 -0.11
C THR A 16 11.45 -4.98 0.63
N PRO A 17 12.71 -4.92 1.08
CA PRO A 17 13.29 -3.71 1.69
C PRO A 17 13.06 -2.46 0.82
N SER A 18 12.98 -1.30 1.44
CA SER A 18 12.69 0.01 0.83
C SER A 18 11.27 0.21 0.30
N ILE A 19 10.42 -0.82 0.24
CA ILE A 19 9.02 -0.69 -0.18
C ILE A 19 8.13 -0.63 1.06
N SER A 20 7.79 0.57 1.50
CA SER A 20 7.15 0.88 2.80
C SER A 20 7.96 0.45 4.02
N ASP A 21 9.23 0.18 3.84
CA ASP A 21 10.22 -0.21 4.83
C ASP A 21 11.47 0.67 4.73
N PRO A 22 12.31 0.72 5.77
CA PRO A 22 13.61 1.39 5.69
C PRO A 22 14.51 0.79 4.59
N GLY A 23 15.37 1.62 4.00
CA GLY A 23 16.34 1.15 2.99
C GLY A 23 16.77 2.20 1.98
N TYR A 24 15.89 3.13 1.62
CA TYR A 24 16.17 4.15 0.61
C TYR A 24 17.50 4.89 0.83
N LEU A 25 17.78 5.33 2.07
CA LEU A 25 18.98 6.12 2.35
C LEU A 25 20.26 5.33 2.14
N ILE A 26 20.31 4.07 2.57
CA ILE A 26 21.50 3.24 2.40
C ILE A 26 21.73 2.92 0.93
N VAL A 27 20.68 2.57 0.20
CA VAL A 27 20.76 2.34 -1.25
C VAL A 27 21.28 3.59 -1.96
N LYS A 28 20.69 4.76 -1.66
CA LYS A 28 21.15 6.02 -2.22
C LYS A 28 22.63 6.30 -1.90
N MET A 29 23.05 6.11 -0.65
CA MET A 29 24.43 6.29 -0.24
C MET A 29 25.39 5.36 -0.98
N CYS A 30 25.02 4.12 -1.21
CA CYS A 30 25.81 3.17 -2.01
C CYS A 30 25.98 3.67 -3.44
N ILE A 31 24.89 4.08 -4.09
CA ILE A 31 24.92 4.61 -5.45
C ILE A 31 25.79 5.89 -5.55
N ASP A 32 25.62 6.82 -4.61
CA ASP A 32 26.37 8.07 -4.55
C ASP A 32 27.90 7.84 -4.34
N ASN A 33 28.29 6.67 -3.84
CA ASN A 33 29.68 6.26 -3.62
C ASN A 33 30.19 5.22 -4.63
N ASN A 34 29.49 4.98 -5.75
CA ASN A 34 29.81 3.99 -6.77
C ASN A 34 29.95 2.57 -6.21
N ILE A 35 29.13 2.21 -5.24
CA ILE A 35 29.07 0.85 -4.67
C ILE A 35 27.91 0.14 -5.34
N ASP A 36 28.17 -1.03 -5.88
CA ASP A 36 27.16 -1.85 -6.55
C ASP A 36 26.05 -2.27 -5.57
N VAL A 37 24.81 -2.17 -6.04
CA VAL A 37 23.63 -2.60 -5.28
C VAL A 37 22.88 -3.63 -6.11
N GLU A 38 22.73 -4.81 -5.55
CA GLU A 38 21.97 -5.91 -6.16
C GLU A 38 20.64 -6.08 -5.43
N CYS A 39 19.56 -6.20 -6.17
CA CYS A 39 18.23 -6.48 -5.64
C CYS A 39 17.81 -7.90 -5.99
N LEU A 40 17.61 -8.73 -4.98
CA LEU A 40 17.00 -10.04 -5.17
C LEU A 40 15.48 -9.90 -5.28
N PRO A 41 14.83 -10.52 -6.29
CA PRO A 41 13.37 -10.53 -6.36
C PRO A 41 12.75 -11.07 -5.07
N GLY A 42 11.86 -10.29 -4.47
CA GLY A 42 11.24 -10.61 -3.19
C GLY A 42 9.73 -10.39 -3.19
N PRO A 43 9.05 -10.87 -2.16
CA PRO A 43 7.60 -10.71 -2.02
C PRO A 43 7.23 -9.24 -1.83
N THR A 44 6.07 -8.87 -2.37
CA THR A 44 5.43 -7.58 -2.09
C THR A 44 3.91 -7.73 -2.17
N ALA A 45 3.18 -7.28 -1.17
CA ALA A 45 1.73 -7.45 -1.11
C ALA A 45 0.98 -6.59 -2.14
N LEU A 46 1.57 -5.48 -2.60
CA LEU A 46 0.92 -4.56 -3.54
C LEU A 46 0.61 -5.21 -4.90
N ILE A 47 1.51 -6.02 -5.45
CA ILE A 47 1.34 -6.64 -6.76
C ILE A 47 0.25 -7.72 -6.76
N PRO A 48 0.26 -8.72 -5.84
CA PRO A 48 -0.84 -9.68 -5.76
C PRO A 48 -2.19 -8.99 -5.52
N ALA A 49 -2.26 -7.99 -4.63
CA ALA A 49 -3.49 -7.25 -4.39
C ALA A 49 -4.02 -6.58 -5.66
N LEU A 50 -3.16 -5.92 -6.44
CA LEU A 50 -3.53 -5.32 -7.71
C LEU A 50 -4.01 -6.36 -8.71
N ALA A 51 -3.26 -7.44 -8.89
CA ALA A 51 -3.55 -8.50 -9.86
C ALA A 51 -4.91 -9.14 -9.64
N ILE A 52 -5.32 -9.33 -8.36
CA ILE A 52 -6.61 -9.93 -8.02
C ILE A 52 -7.71 -8.90 -7.74
N SER A 53 -7.44 -7.60 -7.85
CA SER A 53 -8.41 -6.54 -7.53
C SER A 53 -9.60 -6.49 -8.47
N GLY A 54 -9.39 -6.85 -9.74
CA GLY A 54 -10.37 -6.65 -10.82
C GLY A 54 -10.46 -5.19 -11.30
N LEU A 55 -9.53 -4.32 -10.87
CA LEU A 55 -9.41 -2.94 -11.28
C LEU A 55 -8.31 -2.78 -12.35
N PRO A 56 -8.32 -1.68 -13.15
CA PRO A 56 -7.29 -1.46 -14.17
C PRO A 56 -5.89 -1.52 -13.58
N SER A 57 -5.02 -2.35 -14.14
CA SER A 57 -3.68 -2.62 -13.59
C SER A 57 -2.53 -2.11 -14.48
N GLU A 58 -2.82 -1.61 -15.68
CA GLU A 58 -1.80 -1.15 -16.61
C GLU A 58 -1.02 0.06 -16.11
N ARG A 59 -1.71 0.95 -15.40
CA ARG A 59 -1.12 2.17 -14.83
C ARG A 59 -1.67 2.36 -13.42
N PHE A 60 -0.78 2.37 -12.44
CA PHE A 60 -1.16 2.50 -11.02
C PHE A 60 -0.15 3.34 -10.25
N THR A 61 -0.52 3.78 -9.07
CA THR A 61 0.36 4.40 -8.08
C THR A 61 0.37 3.60 -6.80
N PHE A 62 1.53 3.50 -6.18
CA PHE A 62 1.67 2.95 -4.85
C PHE A 62 1.82 4.07 -3.84
N GLU A 63 0.84 4.21 -2.97
CA GLU A 63 0.75 5.29 -1.98
C GLU A 63 1.24 4.87 -0.59
N GLY A 64 1.46 3.56 -0.38
CA GLY A 64 1.86 3.04 0.92
C GLY A 64 0.84 3.37 2.02
N PHE A 65 1.33 3.74 3.20
CA PHE A 65 0.47 4.16 4.31
C PHE A 65 0.18 5.65 4.23
N LEU A 66 -1.10 6.02 4.31
CA LEU A 66 -1.49 7.42 4.38
C LEU A 66 -0.97 8.10 5.67
N PRO A 67 -0.62 9.39 5.62
CA PRO A 67 -0.24 10.14 6.80
C PRO A 67 -1.28 10.02 7.92
N VAL A 68 -0.83 9.90 9.18
CA VAL A 68 -1.76 9.68 10.31
C VAL A 68 -2.56 10.95 10.65
N LYS A 69 -1.92 12.13 10.60
CA LYS A 69 -2.52 13.44 10.96
C LYS A 69 -2.10 14.53 9.98
N LYS A 70 -0.90 15.10 10.14
CA LYS A 70 -0.41 16.22 9.32
C LYS A 70 -0.28 15.81 7.86
N GLY A 71 -0.83 16.60 6.95
CA GLY A 71 -0.79 16.36 5.51
C GLY A 71 -1.82 15.34 4.99
N ARG A 72 -2.55 14.62 5.85
CA ARG A 72 -3.49 13.57 5.42
C ARG A 72 -4.62 14.12 4.53
N LYS A 73 -5.27 15.22 4.93
CA LYS A 73 -6.36 15.82 4.15
C LYS A 73 -5.86 16.32 2.79
N THR A 74 -4.74 17.02 2.78
CA THR A 74 -4.12 17.52 1.53
C THR A 74 -3.82 16.36 0.59
N ARG A 75 -3.20 15.28 1.12
CA ARG A 75 -2.92 14.10 0.28
C ARG A 75 -4.19 13.47 -0.28
N LEU A 76 -5.24 13.31 0.51
CA LEU A 76 -6.52 12.78 0.06
C LEU A 76 -7.18 13.66 -1.01
N GLN A 77 -7.09 14.98 -0.88
CA GLN A 77 -7.56 15.93 -1.91
C GLN A 77 -6.81 15.74 -3.23
N GLU A 78 -5.49 15.65 -3.19
CA GLU A 78 -4.68 15.36 -4.39
C GLU A 78 -5.08 14.03 -5.03
N LEU A 79 -5.18 12.97 -4.22
CA LEU A 79 -5.51 11.62 -4.68
C LEU A 79 -6.96 11.49 -5.19
N SER A 80 -7.86 12.37 -4.78
CA SER A 80 -9.23 12.38 -5.32
C SER A 80 -9.28 12.61 -6.82
N LEU A 81 -8.27 13.30 -7.37
CA LEU A 81 -8.12 13.63 -8.79
C LEU A 81 -7.25 12.60 -9.54
N GLU A 82 -6.69 11.60 -8.86
CA GLU A 82 -5.83 10.61 -9.49
C GLU A 82 -6.64 9.71 -10.43
N LYS A 83 -6.17 9.59 -11.67
CA LYS A 83 -6.82 8.80 -12.72
C LYS A 83 -6.34 7.36 -12.79
N ARG A 84 -5.16 7.08 -12.24
CA ARG A 84 -4.60 5.74 -12.17
C ARG A 84 -5.18 4.97 -10.98
N THR A 85 -5.14 3.67 -11.04
CA THR A 85 -5.44 2.82 -9.88
C THR A 85 -4.45 3.12 -8.76
N MET A 86 -4.95 3.29 -7.54
CA MET A 86 -4.14 3.62 -6.35
C MET A 86 -4.08 2.42 -5.41
N ILE A 87 -2.90 2.16 -4.83
CA ILE A 87 -2.70 1.05 -3.90
C ILE A 87 -2.22 1.59 -2.56
N PHE A 88 -2.90 1.22 -1.49
CA PHE A 88 -2.59 1.62 -0.12
C PHE A 88 -2.35 0.40 0.76
N TYR A 89 -1.40 0.52 1.69
CA TYR A 89 -1.30 -0.35 2.84
C TYR A 89 -2.07 0.24 4.01
N GLU A 90 -2.73 -0.60 4.80
CA GLU A 90 -3.43 -0.10 5.97
C GLU A 90 -3.43 -1.12 7.11
N SER A 91 -3.35 -0.58 8.32
CA SER A 91 -3.44 -1.37 9.54
C SER A 91 -4.91 -1.68 9.89
N PRO A 92 -5.16 -2.79 10.60
CA PRO A 92 -6.52 -3.15 11.02
C PRO A 92 -7.18 -2.08 11.88
N TYR A 93 -6.39 -1.33 12.66
CA TYR A 93 -6.88 -0.30 13.57
C TYR A 93 -7.32 0.99 12.86
N LYS A 94 -6.85 1.21 11.64
CA LYS A 94 -7.12 2.45 10.88
C LYS A 94 -8.01 2.21 9.66
N LEU A 95 -8.23 0.96 9.28
CA LEU A 95 -8.97 0.61 8.06
C LEU A 95 -10.33 1.32 7.98
N TYR A 96 -11.14 1.24 9.03
CA TYR A 96 -12.46 1.87 9.04
C TYR A 96 -12.38 3.40 8.88
N LYS A 97 -11.45 4.05 9.60
CA LYS A 97 -11.22 5.48 9.45
C LYS A 97 -10.78 5.85 8.04
N THR A 98 -9.89 5.06 7.44
CA THR A 98 -9.41 5.29 6.09
C THR A 98 -10.53 5.13 5.05
N LEU A 99 -11.43 4.17 5.24
CA LEU A 99 -12.61 4.01 4.40
C LEU A 99 -13.59 5.19 4.53
N LYS A 100 -13.76 5.76 5.73
CA LYS A 100 -14.54 7.00 5.91
C LYS A 100 -13.90 8.17 5.18
N ASP A 101 -12.58 8.34 5.31
CA ASP A 101 -11.87 9.37 4.57
C ASP A 101 -12.02 9.16 3.05
N PHE A 102 -11.94 7.92 2.56
CA PHE A 102 -12.15 7.63 1.14
C PHE A 102 -13.59 7.95 0.69
N TYR A 103 -14.59 7.65 1.54
CA TYR A 103 -15.97 8.02 1.27
C TYR A 103 -16.13 9.52 1.11
N ASP A 104 -15.54 10.29 2.01
CA ASP A 104 -15.65 11.76 2.03
C ASP A 104 -14.89 12.41 0.86
N PHE A 105 -13.72 11.89 0.47
CA PHE A 105 -12.87 12.50 -0.55
C PHE A 105 -13.03 11.90 -1.95
N PHE A 106 -13.29 10.61 -2.07
CA PHE A 106 -13.38 9.92 -3.37
C PHE A 106 -14.81 9.61 -3.78
N GLY A 107 -15.76 9.76 -2.86
CA GLY A 107 -17.18 9.51 -3.05
C GLY A 107 -17.61 8.05 -2.77
N PRO A 108 -18.90 7.85 -2.44
CA PRO A 108 -19.45 6.57 -1.99
C PRO A 108 -19.38 5.45 -3.03
N ASP A 109 -19.48 5.81 -4.30
CA ASP A 109 -19.59 4.85 -5.41
C ASP A 109 -18.24 4.49 -6.04
N ARG A 110 -17.11 5.01 -5.54
CA ARG A 110 -15.78 4.64 -6.01
C ARG A 110 -15.54 3.16 -5.77
N GLU A 111 -15.15 2.44 -6.81
CA GLU A 111 -14.84 1.01 -6.75
C GLU A 111 -13.52 0.77 -6.03
N ILE A 112 -13.53 -0.20 -5.12
CA ILE A 112 -12.34 -0.62 -4.37
C ILE A 112 -12.27 -2.13 -4.24
N SER A 113 -11.06 -2.62 -4.01
CA SER A 113 -10.79 -3.99 -3.57
C SER A 113 -10.01 -3.94 -2.27
N ILE A 114 -10.39 -4.74 -1.29
CA ILE A 114 -9.69 -4.86 -0.01
C ILE A 114 -9.21 -6.30 0.13
N SER A 115 -7.91 -6.49 0.13
CA SER A 115 -7.24 -7.77 0.39
C SER A 115 -6.72 -7.79 1.81
N LYS A 116 -6.99 -8.88 2.52
CA LYS A 116 -6.54 -9.14 3.88
C LYS A 116 -5.62 -10.35 3.89
N GLU A 117 -4.51 -10.28 4.63
CA GLU A 117 -3.63 -11.43 4.92
C GLU A 117 -3.21 -12.20 3.67
N LEU A 118 -2.87 -11.49 2.59
CA LEU A 118 -2.42 -12.10 1.33
C LEU A 118 -1.29 -13.12 1.58
N THR A 119 -1.39 -14.27 0.93
CA THR A 119 -0.49 -15.42 1.05
C THR A 119 -0.48 -16.13 2.40
N LYS A 120 -1.40 -15.76 3.32
CA LYS A 120 -1.54 -16.38 4.64
C LYS A 120 -2.83 -17.20 4.74
N ILE A 121 -2.96 -18.00 5.80
CA ILE A 121 -4.11 -18.90 6.03
C ILE A 121 -5.46 -18.16 6.01
N PHE A 122 -5.50 -16.92 6.48
CA PHE A 122 -6.73 -16.13 6.54
C PHE A 122 -6.85 -15.11 5.39
N GLU A 123 -6.24 -15.42 4.25
CA GLU A 123 -6.36 -14.60 3.05
C GLU A 123 -7.83 -14.44 2.65
N ASN A 124 -8.22 -13.20 2.38
CA ASN A 124 -9.52 -12.88 1.86
C ASN A 124 -9.48 -11.59 1.06
N THR A 125 -10.14 -11.56 -0.10
CA THR A 125 -10.28 -10.36 -0.92
C THR A 125 -11.74 -10.08 -1.20
N LYS A 126 -12.18 -8.87 -0.87
CA LYS A 126 -13.53 -8.37 -1.14
C LYS A 126 -13.47 -7.20 -2.13
N ARG A 127 -14.47 -7.11 -3.00
CA ARG A 127 -14.59 -6.07 -4.03
C ARG A 127 -15.96 -5.44 -3.94
N GLY A 128 -16.06 -4.14 -4.22
CA GLY A 128 -17.31 -3.40 -4.17
C GLY A 128 -17.07 -1.90 -4.20
N LYS A 129 -18.07 -1.14 -3.79
CA LYS A 129 -17.99 0.31 -3.64
C LYS A 129 -17.59 0.67 -2.22
N ILE A 130 -17.00 1.85 -2.02
CA ILE A 130 -16.57 2.31 -0.68
C ILE A 130 -17.71 2.23 0.33
N LYS A 131 -18.93 2.65 -0.04
CA LYS A 131 -20.11 2.59 0.85
C LYS A 131 -20.42 1.18 1.37
N ASP A 132 -20.27 0.16 0.53
CA ASP A 132 -20.59 -1.23 0.89
C ASP A 132 -19.67 -1.77 2.00
N PHE A 133 -18.46 -1.23 2.08
CA PHE A 133 -17.46 -1.60 3.08
C PHE A 133 -17.65 -0.89 4.42
N LEU A 134 -18.17 0.33 4.43
CA LEU A 134 -18.41 1.07 5.67
C LEU A 134 -19.36 0.29 6.59
N ASP A 135 -20.50 -0.15 6.07
CA ASP A 135 -21.46 -0.96 6.83
C ASP A 135 -20.84 -2.30 7.27
N SER A 136 -20.01 -2.88 6.41
CA SER A 136 -19.38 -4.18 6.67
C SER A 136 -18.30 -4.14 7.75
N TYR A 137 -17.64 -3.01 7.96
CA TYR A 137 -16.49 -2.88 8.88
C TYR A 137 -16.79 -2.02 10.12
N GLU A 138 -17.97 -1.43 10.22
CA GLU A 138 -18.37 -0.64 11.39
C GLU A 138 -18.31 -1.49 12.66
N ASN A 139 -17.70 -0.93 13.70
CA ASN A 139 -17.56 -1.54 15.04
C ASN A 139 -16.92 -2.95 15.09
N LYS A 140 -16.24 -3.37 14.01
CA LYS A 140 -15.55 -4.67 13.99
C LYS A 140 -14.11 -4.56 14.51
N LYS A 141 -13.73 -5.47 15.38
CA LYS A 141 -12.32 -5.70 15.72
C LYS A 141 -11.64 -6.45 14.58
N LEU A 142 -10.95 -5.70 13.76
CA LEU A 142 -10.20 -6.26 12.63
C LEU A 142 -8.81 -6.71 13.09
N LYS A 143 -8.27 -7.73 12.42
CA LYS A 143 -6.91 -8.26 12.63
C LYS A 143 -6.27 -8.52 11.29
N GLY A 144 -4.94 -8.50 11.26
CA GLY A 144 -4.16 -8.80 10.07
C GLY A 144 -3.74 -7.55 9.29
N GLU A 145 -3.13 -7.76 8.16
CA GLU A 145 -2.60 -6.74 7.25
C GLU A 145 -3.54 -6.54 6.08
N PHE A 146 -3.73 -5.30 5.67
CA PHE A 146 -4.66 -4.95 4.60
C PHE A 146 -3.97 -4.21 3.46
N VAL A 147 -4.37 -4.57 2.25
CA VAL A 147 -4.06 -3.80 1.05
C VAL A 147 -5.38 -3.32 0.44
N ILE A 148 -5.48 -2.02 0.20
CA ILE A 148 -6.64 -1.41 -0.44
C ILE A 148 -6.24 -0.97 -1.83
N VAL A 149 -6.94 -1.45 -2.84
CA VAL A 149 -6.79 -0.99 -4.22
C VAL A 149 -8.01 -0.16 -4.58
N VAL A 150 -7.79 1.07 -5.01
CA VAL A 150 -8.85 2.04 -5.32
C VAL A 150 -8.80 2.40 -6.79
N LYS A 151 -9.92 2.33 -7.47
CA LYS A 151 -10.04 2.75 -8.88
C LYS A 151 -9.76 4.24 -9.03
N GLY A 152 -9.02 4.62 -10.03
CA GLY A 152 -8.78 6.01 -10.39
C GLY A 152 -10.05 6.77 -10.77
N LEU A 153 -9.98 8.09 -10.82
CA LEU A 153 -11.06 8.94 -11.33
C LEU A 153 -11.24 8.64 -12.84
N LYS A 154 -12.51 8.55 -13.26
CA LYS A 154 -12.85 8.43 -14.69
C LYS A 154 -12.66 9.75 -15.41
#